data_487ec94cf9a9750812ca83079d1bb4ed
#
_entry.id   487ec94cf9a9750812ca83079d1bb4ed
#
_cell.length_a   1.000
_cell.length_b   1.000
_cell.length_c   1.000
_cell.angle_alpha   90.00
_cell.angle_beta   90.00
_cell.angle_gamma   90.00
#
_symmetry.space_group_name_H-M   'P 1'
#
loop_
_entity.id
_entity.type
_entity.pdbx_description
1 polymer ?
#
loop_
_entity_poly.entity_id
_entity_poly.type
_entity_poly.pdbx_seq_one_letter_code
_entity_poly.pdbx_strand_id
1 'polypeptide(L)'
;MVYVHAFTVSRPARKTKGHVMLQSLNHLTLAVSDLQKSVTFWHELLGLALHARWNTGAYLTCGDLWVCLSYDEARQYVPPQESDYTHYAFTVAEEDFEPFSHRLEQAGVIVWKQNKSEGASFYFLDPDGHKLELHVGSLAARLAACREKPYAGMVFTSDGA
;
A
#
# COMPACT_ATOMS: atom_id res chain seq x y z
N MET A 1 26.04 28.88 -5.75
CA MET A 1 26.91 27.80 -6.26
C MET A 1 26.52 26.53 -5.54
N VAL A 2 25.71 25.67 -6.16
CA VAL A 2 25.15 24.47 -5.54
C VAL A 2 26.03 23.30 -5.94
N TYR A 3 26.70 22.68 -4.96
CA TYR A 3 27.47 21.46 -5.19
C TYR A 3 26.53 20.27 -5.34
N VAL A 4 26.39 19.76 -6.55
CA VAL A 4 25.74 18.48 -6.81
C VAL A 4 26.76 17.38 -6.56
N HIS A 5 26.60 16.64 -5.45
CA HIS A 5 27.40 15.43 -5.21
C HIS A 5 26.85 14.31 -6.12
N ALA A 6 27.64 13.94 -7.11
CA ALA A 6 27.39 12.75 -7.92
C ALA A 6 27.63 11.50 -7.04
N PHE A 7 26.56 10.75 -6.75
CA PHE A 7 26.69 9.42 -6.15
C PHE A 7 27.25 8.45 -7.19
N THR A 8 28.53 8.12 -7.06
CA THR A 8 29.13 7.02 -7.85
C THR A 8 28.68 5.71 -7.23
N VAL A 9 27.73 5.03 -7.87
CA VAL A 9 27.32 3.67 -7.47
C VAL A 9 28.42 2.70 -7.91
N SER A 10 29.29 2.33 -6.99
CA SER A 10 30.26 1.25 -7.21
C SER A 10 29.49 -0.09 -7.27
N ARG A 11 29.85 -0.91 -8.25
CA ARG A 11 29.31 -2.28 -8.45
C ARG A 11 29.53 -3.10 -7.18
N PRO A 12 28.49 -3.73 -6.57
CA PRO A 12 28.71 -4.50 -5.34
C PRO A 12 29.53 -5.76 -5.64
N ALA A 13 30.50 -6.02 -4.78
CA ALA A 13 31.23 -7.25 -4.73
C ALA A 13 30.27 -8.45 -4.47
N ARG A 14 30.64 -9.63 -4.96
CA ARG A 14 29.91 -10.91 -4.86
C ARG A 14 29.37 -11.13 -3.44
N LYS A 15 28.02 -11.23 -3.30
CA LYS A 15 27.35 -11.42 -2.03
C LYS A 15 27.75 -12.77 -1.39
N THR A 16 28.47 -12.74 -0.28
CA THR A 16 28.31 -13.72 0.78
C THR A 16 26.82 -13.66 1.23
N LYS A 17 26.20 -14.78 1.66
CA LYS A 17 24.84 -14.80 2.24
C LYS A 17 24.80 -13.78 3.39
N GLY A 18 24.62 -12.52 3.04
CA GLY A 18 24.70 -11.40 3.96
C GLY A 18 23.40 -11.33 4.76
N HIS A 19 23.55 -11.13 6.05
CA HIS A 19 22.46 -10.79 6.95
C HIS A 19 21.71 -9.58 6.39
N VAL A 20 20.44 -9.76 6.00
CA VAL A 20 19.58 -8.66 5.57
C VAL A 20 19.21 -7.86 6.82
N MET A 21 19.70 -6.64 6.92
CA MET A 21 19.51 -5.80 8.11
C MET A 21 18.05 -5.33 8.25
N LEU A 22 17.39 -4.97 7.14
CA LEU A 22 15.96 -4.68 7.12
C LEU A 22 15.19 -5.98 6.97
N GLN A 23 14.30 -6.29 7.91
CA GLN A 23 13.57 -7.55 7.95
C GLN A 23 12.17 -7.44 7.31
N SER A 24 11.45 -6.35 7.62
CA SER A 24 10.09 -6.14 7.13
C SER A 24 9.67 -4.69 7.29
N LEU A 25 8.51 -4.33 6.75
CA LEU A 25 7.79 -3.14 7.13
C LEU A 25 7.21 -3.35 8.54
N ASN A 26 7.65 -2.56 9.52
CA ASN A 26 7.19 -2.69 10.90
C ASN A 26 5.78 -2.11 11.10
N HIS A 27 5.59 -0.85 10.67
CA HIS A 27 4.29 -0.18 10.75
C HIS A 27 4.14 0.86 9.66
N LEU A 28 2.90 1.24 9.41
CA LEU A 28 2.50 2.32 8.53
C LEU A 28 1.79 3.37 9.37
N THR A 29 2.29 4.61 9.36
CA THR A 29 1.60 5.76 9.99
C THR A 29 0.97 6.62 8.92
N LEU A 30 -0.33 6.85 9.05
CA LEU A 30 -1.14 7.69 8.17
C LEU A 30 -1.56 8.96 8.92
N ALA A 31 -1.22 10.12 8.37
CA ALA A 31 -1.76 11.38 8.84
C ALA A 31 -3.23 11.50 8.45
N VAL A 32 -4.10 11.81 9.41
CA VAL A 32 -5.55 11.92 9.20
C VAL A 32 -6.09 13.24 9.71
N SER A 33 -7.01 13.85 8.96
CA SER A 33 -7.63 15.14 9.32
C SER A 33 -8.80 14.99 10.29
N ASP A 34 -9.43 13.81 10.32
CA ASP A 34 -10.53 13.45 11.22
C ASP A 34 -10.34 12.01 11.72
N LEU A 35 -9.88 11.89 12.96
CA LEU A 35 -9.58 10.58 13.55
C LEU A 35 -10.83 9.70 13.67
N GLN A 36 -12.02 10.26 13.99
CA GLN A 36 -13.23 9.46 14.10
C GLN A 36 -13.63 8.87 12.75
N LYS A 37 -13.64 9.69 11.72
CA LYS A 37 -13.95 9.29 10.35
C LYS A 37 -12.99 8.22 9.85
N SER A 38 -11.69 8.40 10.12
CA SER A 38 -10.67 7.45 9.73
C SER A 38 -10.77 6.13 10.50
N VAL A 39 -11.04 6.15 11.82
CA VAL A 39 -11.29 4.93 12.59
C VAL A 39 -12.51 4.17 12.06
N THR A 40 -13.61 4.85 11.79
CA THR A 40 -14.80 4.21 11.18
C THR A 40 -14.46 3.57 9.84
N PHE A 41 -13.71 4.26 8.99
CA PHE A 41 -13.29 3.71 7.70
C PHE A 41 -12.37 2.49 7.87
N TRP A 42 -11.28 2.62 8.63
CA TRP A 42 -10.26 1.57 8.72
C TRP A 42 -10.70 0.38 9.58
N HIS A 43 -11.44 0.61 10.67
CA HIS A 43 -11.91 -0.44 11.56
C HIS A 43 -13.24 -1.05 11.09
N GLU A 44 -14.28 -0.22 10.89
CA GLU A 44 -15.63 -0.74 10.63
C GLU A 44 -15.83 -1.13 9.16
N LEU A 45 -15.34 -0.32 8.20
CA LEU A 45 -15.51 -0.60 6.77
C LEU A 45 -14.48 -1.59 6.25
N LEU A 46 -13.17 -1.36 6.52
CA LEU A 46 -12.10 -2.25 6.06
C LEU A 46 -11.90 -3.48 6.95
N GLY A 47 -12.35 -3.46 8.20
CA GLY A 47 -12.31 -4.59 9.10
C GLY A 47 -10.98 -4.79 9.84
N LEU A 48 -10.10 -3.77 9.91
CA LEU A 48 -8.88 -3.87 10.70
C LEU A 48 -9.20 -3.99 12.19
N ALA A 49 -8.43 -4.78 12.92
CA ALA A 49 -8.59 -4.89 14.37
C ALA A 49 -8.11 -3.62 15.08
N LEU A 50 -8.99 -2.94 15.82
CA LEU A 50 -8.65 -1.77 16.62
C LEU A 50 -8.12 -2.22 17.99
N HIS A 51 -6.90 -1.81 18.35
CA HIS A 51 -6.25 -2.19 19.61
C HIS A 51 -6.22 -1.06 20.64
N ALA A 52 -6.04 0.18 20.18
CA ALA A 52 -6.00 1.33 21.07
C ALA A 52 -6.46 2.60 20.34
N ARG A 53 -7.02 3.53 21.11
CA ARG A 53 -7.41 4.85 20.63
C ARG A 53 -7.19 5.88 21.72
N TRP A 54 -6.74 7.07 21.32
CA TRP A 54 -6.60 8.26 22.18
C TRP A 54 -7.03 9.51 21.40
N ASN A 55 -6.93 10.68 22.00
CA ASN A 55 -7.48 11.91 21.40
C ASN A 55 -6.92 12.23 20.01
N THR A 56 -5.66 11.85 19.74
CA THR A 56 -4.95 12.22 18.51
C THR A 56 -4.48 11.02 17.70
N GLY A 57 -4.91 9.80 18.02
CA GLY A 57 -4.48 8.64 17.24
C GLY A 57 -5.20 7.33 17.56
N ALA A 58 -4.88 6.32 16.75
CA ALA A 58 -5.36 4.96 16.94
C ALA A 58 -4.34 3.94 16.41
N TYR A 59 -4.30 2.77 17.04
CA TYR A 59 -3.53 1.60 16.58
C TYR A 59 -4.44 0.51 16.11
N LEU A 60 -4.21 0.06 14.89
CA LEU A 60 -4.94 -1.03 14.25
C LEU A 60 -3.97 -2.07 13.69
N THR A 61 -4.48 -3.27 13.38
CA THR A 61 -3.71 -4.28 12.66
C THR A 61 -4.49 -4.86 11.49
N CYS A 62 -3.73 -5.18 10.42
CA CYS A 62 -4.16 -6.01 9.30
C CYS A 62 -3.16 -7.18 9.20
N GLY A 63 -3.53 -8.38 9.69
CA GLY A 63 -2.57 -9.46 9.93
C GLY A 63 -1.44 -8.96 10.84
N ASP A 64 -0.20 -9.15 10.42
CA ASP A 64 0.99 -8.70 11.17
C ASP A 64 1.35 -7.23 10.95
N LEU A 65 0.70 -6.54 10.00
CA LEU A 65 0.95 -5.12 9.75
C LEU A 65 0.27 -4.26 10.81
N TRP A 66 1.06 -3.50 11.54
CA TRP A 66 0.56 -2.44 12.42
C TRP A 66 0.29 -1.17 11.62
N VAL A 67 -0.94 -0.65 11.69
CA VAL A 67 -1.36 0.62 11.11
C VAL A 67 -1.62 1.62 12.24
N CYS A 68 -0.99 2.78 12.16
CA CYS A 68 -1.18 3.90 13.07
C CYS A 68 -1.92 5.01 12.34
N LEU A 69 -3.06 5.45 12.87
CA LEU A 69 -3.71 6.68 12.45
C LEU A 69 -3.25 7.79 13.38
N SER A 70 -2.72 8.86 12.83
CA SER A 70 -2.23 10.01 13.60
C SER A 70 -2.95 11.28 13.14
N TYR A 71 -3.71 11.91 14.05
CA TYR A 71 -4.34 13.20 13.76
C TYR A 71 -3.26 14.24 13.46
N ASP A 72 -3.43 14.93 12.35
CA ASP A 72 -2.59 16.03 11.90
C ASP A 72 -3.48 17.18 11.45
N GLU A 73 -3.44 18.28 12.18
CA GLU A 73 -4.23 19.49 11.89
C GLU A 73 -3.89 20.07 10.50
N ALA A 74 -2.67 19.89 10.03
CA ALA A 74 -2.24 20.33 8.70
C ALA A 74 -2.68 19.40 7.58
N ARG A 75 -3.17 18.19 7.89
CA ARG A 75 -3.59 17.23 6.87
C ARG A 75 -4.84 17.72 6.16
N GLN A 76 -4.76 17.78 4.83
CA GLN A 76 -5.88 18.07 3.96
C GLN A 76 -6.09 16.92 3.00
N TYR A 77 -7.33 16.74 2.56
CA TYR A 77 -7.64 15.81 1.48
C TYR A 77 -6.85 16.16 0.23
N VAL A 78 -6.16 15.17 -0.35
CA VAL A 78 -5.43 15.33 -1.60
C VAL A 78 -6.20 14.59 -2.71
N PRO A 79 -6.71 15.30 -3.73
CA PRO A 79 -7.33 14.66 -4.88
C PRO A 79 -6.36 13.71 -5.57
N PRO A 80 -6.83 12.56 -6.13
CA PRO A 80 -5.95 11.56 -6.72
C PRO A 80 -5.13 12.08 -7.92
N GLN A 81 -5.58 13.14 -8.59
CA GLN A 81 -4.87 13.77 -9.71
C GLN A 81 -3.69 14.63 -9.24
N GLU A 82 -3.70 15.10 -7.99
CA GLU A 82 -2.68 15.95 -7.40
C GLU A 82 -1.63 15.17 -6.60
N SER A 83 -1.87 13.87 -6.35
CA SER A 83 -0.94 12.99 -5.66
C SER A 83 -0.20 12.09 -6.65
N ASP A 84 0.99 11.63 -6.27
CA ASP A 84 1.78 10.68 -7.05
C ASP A 84 1.13 9.27 -7.09
N TYR A 85 1.83 8.29 -7.67
CA TYR A 85 1.32 6.92 -7.82
C TYR A 85 1.49 6.06 -6.56
N THR A 86 2.07 6.57 -5.48
CA THR A 86 2.27 5.83 -4.23
C THR A 86 0.94 5.34 -3.68
N HIS A 87 0.83 4.05 -3.41
CA HIS A 87 -0.37 3.43 -2.87
C HIS A 87 -0.02 2.23 -1.99
N TYR A 88 -0.97 1.83 -1.17
CA TYR A 88 -0.85 0.69 -0.26
C TYR A 88 -1.79 -0.41 -0.71
N ALA A 89 -1.22 -1.58 -1.07
CA ALA A 89 -1.99 -2.73 -1.53
C ALA A 89 -2.14 -3.75 -0.39
N PHE A 90 -3.39 -4.15 -0.16
CA PHE A 90 -3.76 -5.17 0.82
C PHE A 90 -4.17 -6.44 0.09
N THR A 91 -3.66 -7.58 0.53
CA THR A 91 -4.06 -8.87 -0.01
C THR A 91 -5.47 -9.22 0.45
N VAL A 92 -6.29 -9.69 -0.48
CA VAL A 92 -7.62 -10.25 -0.23
C VAL A 92 -7.69 -11.63 -0.88
N ALA A 93 -8.41 -12.56 -0.26
CA ALA A 93 -8.67 -13.86 -0.86
C ALA A 93 -9.55 -13.71 -2.10
N GLU A 94 -9.39 -14.60 -3.08
CA GLU A 94 -10.12 -14.54 -4.35
C GLU A 94 -11.65 -14.59 -4.12
N GLU A 95 -12.11 -15.44 -3.24
CA GLU A 95 -13.51 -15.59 -2.87
C GLU A 95 -14.12 -14.36 -2.17
N ASP A 96 -13.28 -13.56 -1.49
CA ASP A 96 -13.72 -12.36 -0.77
C ASP A 96 -13.64 -11.09 -1.63
N PHE A 97 -12.96 -11.12 -2.77
CA PHE A 97 -12.68 -9.93 -3.57
C PHE A 97 -13.95 -9.22 -4.05
N GLU A 98 -14.84 -9.92 -4.74
CA GLU A 98 -16.06 -9.34 -5.28
C GLU A 98 -17.02 -8.86 -4.17
N PRO A 99 -17.33 -9.65 -3.10
CA PRO A 99 -18.16 -9.17 -2.02
C PRO A 99 -17.59 -7.94 -1.32
N PHE A 100 -16.26 -7.90 -1.15
CA PHE A 100 -15.63 -6.77 -0.47
C PHE A 100 -15.58 -5.52 -1.35
N SER A 101 -15.21 -5.64 -2.61
CA SER A 101 -15.23 -4.52 -3.57
C SER A 101 -16.61 -3.91 -3.67
N HIS A 102 -17.65 -4.74 -3.80
CA HIS A 102 -19.04 -4.27 -3.84
C HIS A 102 -19.47 -3.54 -2.56
N ARG A 103 -19.07 -4.04 -1.38
CA ARG A 103 -19.31 -3.35 -0.09
C ARG A 103 -18.67 -1.96 -0.06
N LEU A 104 -17.45 -1.83 -0.57
CA LEU A 104 -16.75 -0.55 -0.64
C LEU A 104 -17.44 0.43 -1.61
N GLU A 105 -17.88 -0.05 -2.76
CA GLU A 105 -18.65 0.75 -3.70
C GLU A 105 -19.97 1.24 -3.10
N GLN A 106 -20.71 0.37 -2.40
CA GLN A 106 -21.95 0.74 -1.70
C GLN A 106 -21.70 1.75 -0.57
N ALA A 107 -20.53 1.70 0.07
CA ALA A 107 -20.12 2.69 1.07
C ALA A 107 -19.69 4.04 0.44
N GLY A 108 -19.65 4.13 -0.89
CA GLY A 108 -19.35 5.36 -1.63
C GLY A 108 -17.88 5.74 -1.62
N VAL A 109 -16.95 4.78 -1.52
CA VAL A 109 -15.52 5.07 -1.64
C VAL A 109 -15.19 5.62 -3.03
N ILE A 110 -14.22 6.53 -3.11
CA ILE A 110 -13.78 7.08 -4.39
C ILE A 110 -12.83 6.10 -5.06
N VAL A 111 -13.20 5.61 -6.26
CA VAL A 111 -12.32 4.78 -7.10
C VAL A 111 -11.38 5.71 -7.87
N TRP A 112 -10.06 5.56 -7.68
CA TRP A 112 -9.07 6.45 -8.30
C TRP A 112 -8.40 5.85 -9.55
N LYS A 113 -8.55 4.54 -9.79
CA LYS A 113 -7.96 3.85 -10.94
C LYS A 113 -8.77 2.61 -11.33
N GLN A 114 -8.83 2.32 -12.61
CA GLN A 114 -9.34 1.05 -13.14
C GLN A 114 -8.20 0.04 -13.26
N ASN A 115 -8.45 -1.23 -12.90
CA ASN A 115 -7.46 -2.29 -13.03
C ASN A 115 -7.15 -2.57 -14.52
N LYS A 116 -5.85 -2.63 -14.84
CA LYS A 116 -5.33 -2.99 -16.17
C LYS A 116 -4.19 -4.01 -16.08
N SER A 117 -3.89 -4.50 -14.88
CA SER A 117 -2.80 -5.43 -14.62
C SER A 117 -3.33 -6.84 -14.39
N GLU A 118 -2.43 -7.82 -14.37
CA GLU A 118 -2.75 -9.20 -14.01
C GLU A 118 -3.23 -9.27 -12.56
N GLY A 119 -4.13 -10.20 -12.25
CA GLY A 119 -4.81 -10.33 -10.97
C GLY A 119 -5.98 -9.37 -10.82
N ALA A 120 -6.91 -9.68 -9.92
CA ALA A 120 -8.00 -8.78 -9.57
C ALA A 120 -7.49 -7.68 -8.64
N SER A 121 -7.81 -6.43 -8.97
CA SER A 121 -7.47 -5.27 -8.15
C SER A 121 -8.60 -4.26 -8.13
N PHE A 122 -8.86 -3.69 -6.95
CA PHE A 122 -9.80 -2.60 -6.73
C PHE A 122 -9.08 -1.43 -6.06
N TYR A 123 -9.09 -0.26 -6.71
CA TYR A 123 -8.30 0.91 -6.33
C TYR A 123 -9.20 2.01 -5.77
N PHE A 124 -9.05 2.36 -4.50
CA PHE A 124 -9.92 3.31 -3.81
C PHE A 124 -9.15 4.24 -2.88
N LEU A 125 -9.81 5.29 -2.40
CA LEU A 125 -9.24 6.25 -1.47
C LEU A 125 -9.80 6.05 -0.07
N ASP A 126 -8.97 6.32 0.94
CA ASP A 126 -9.45 6.56 2.29
C ASP A 126 -10.02 7.98 2.44
N PRO A 127 -10.58 8.35 3.61
CA PRO A 127 -11.17 9.68 3.82
C PRO A 127 -10.25 10.87 3.58
N ASP A 128 -8.94 10.69 3.70
CA ASP A 128 -7.93 11.73 3.53
C ASP A 128 -7.23 11.69 2.15
N GLY A 129 -7.67 10.79 1.26
CA GLY A 129 -7.12 10.66 -0.08
C GLY A 129 -5.87 9.78 -0.17
N HIS A 130 -5.57 8.97 0.86
CA HIS A 130 -4.55 7.93 0.71
C HIS A 130 -5.02 6.90 -0.29
N LYS A 131 -4.16 6.57 -1.26
CA LYS A 131 -4.45 5.60 -2.31
C LYS A 131 -4.28 4.19 -1.79
N LEU A 132 -5.34 3.40 -1.90
CA LEU A 132 -5.41 2.02 -1.45
C LEU A 132 -5.72 1.09 -2.62
N GLU A 133 -5.36 -0.18 -2.47
CA GLU A 133 -5.67 -1.25 -3.40
C GLU A 133 -6.05 -2.52 -2.62
N LEU A 134 -7.14 -3.17 -3.00
CA LEU A 134 -7.32 -4.59 -2.74
C LEU A 134 -6.70 -5.37 -3.88
N HIS A 135 -5.90 -6.39 -3.58
CA HIS A 135 -5.22 -7.19 -4.60
C HIS A 135 -5.33 -8.69 -4.33
N VAL A 136 -5.76 -9.43 -5.35
CA VAL A 136 -5.69 -10.89 -5.39
C VAL A 136 -4.46 -11.28 -6.18
N GLY A 137 -3.46 -11.86 -5.51
CA GLY A 137 -2.26 -12.30 -6.18
C GLY A 137 -1.02 -12.32 -5.28
N SER A 138 0.10 -12.60 -5.91
CA SER A 138 1.41 -12.65 -5.24
C SER A 138 2.51 -12.18 -6.19
N LEU A 139 3.68 -11.87 -5.64
CA LEU A 139 4.86 -11.57 -6.46
C LEU A 139 5.18 -12.72 -7.41
N ALA A 140 5.03 -13.98 -6.97
CA ALA A 140 5.30 -15.15 -7.82
C ALA A 140 4.36 -15.20 -9.03
N ALA A 141 3.06 -15.00 -8.83
CA ALA A 141 2.08 -14.93 -9.91
C ALA A 141 2.38 -13.76 -10.87
N ARG A 142 2.68 -12.58 -10.31
CA ARG A 142 3.07 -11.41 -11.09
C ARG A 142 4.32 -11.67 -11.95
N LEU A 143 5.36 -12.28 -11.38
CA LEU A 143 6.58 -12.61 -12.13
C LEU A 143 6.33 -13.66 -13.22
N ALA A 144 5.45 -14.64 -12.96
CA ALA A 144 5.06 -15.62 -13.97
C ALA A 144 4.37 -14.93 -15.17
N ALA A 145 3.39 -14.08 -14.91
CA ALA A 145 2.72 -13.31 -15.96
C ALA A 145 3.68 -12.37 -16.72
N CYS A 146 4.62 -11.74 -16.03
CA CYS A 146 5.64 -10.90 -16.66
C CYS A 146 6.65 -11.69 -17.51
N ARG A 147 6.89 -12.98 -17.23
CA ARG A 147 7.72 -13.81 -18.11
C ARG A 147 7.05 -14.07 -19.45
N GLU A 148 5.72 -14.22 -19.45
CA GLU A 148 4.93 -14.37 -20.69
C GLU A 148 4.83 -13.05 -21.47
N LYS A 149 4.63 -11.93 -20.73
CA LYS A 149 4.50 -10.60 -21.34
C LYS A 149 5.30 -9.56 -20.53
N PRO A 150 6.62 -9.46 -20.78
CA PRO A 150 7.47 -8.55 -20.02
C PRO A 150 7.18 -7.08 -20.32
N TYR A 151 7.37 -6.22 -19.31
CA TYR A 151 7.40 -4.78 -19.52
C TYR A 151 8.64 -4.38 -20.34
N ALA A 152 8.56 -3.26 -21.06
CA ALA A 152 9.69 -2.75 -21.82
C ALA A 152 10.92 -2.55 -20.91
N GLY A 153 12.05 -3.18 -21.29
CA GLY A 153 13.30 -3.12 -20.52
C GLY A 153 13.31 -3.98 -19.24
N MET A 154 12.31 -4.84 -19.02
CA MET A 154 12.27 -5.69 -17.83
C MET A 154 13.38 -6.74 -17.87
N VAL A 155 14.11 -6.87 -16.76
CA VAL A 155 15.15 -7.87 -16.55
C VAL A 155 14.84 -8.68 -15.30
N PHE A 156 14.86 -10.01 -15.42
CA PHE A 156 14.70 -10.91 -14.29
C PHE A 156 16.06 -11.20 -13.65
N THR A 157 16.14 -11.14 -12.33
CA THR A 157 17.35 -11.42 -11.56
C THR A 157 17.22 -12.75 -10.82
N SER A 158 18.34 -13.40 -10.56
CA SER A 158 18.39 -14.68 -9.80
C SER A 158 18.40 -14.47 -8.26
N ASP A 159 18.42 -13.25 -7.79
CA ASP A 159 18.58 -12.92 -6.36
C ASP A 159 17.34 -13.26 -5.51
N GLY A 160 16.24 -13.65 -6.11
CA GLY A 160 14.98 -14.01 -5.46
C GLY A 160 14.53 -15.46 -5.67
N ALA A 161 15.43 -16.34 -6.12
CA ALA A 161 15.16 -17.77 -6.29
C ALA A 161 15.65 -18.58 -5.09
#